data_25a76d4c03e3f7760f743cbace214b1e
#
_entry.id   25a76d4c03e3f7760f743cbace214b1e
#
_cell.length_a   1.000
_cell.length_b   1.000
_cell.length_c   1.000
_cell.angle_alpha   90.00
_cell.angle_beta   90.00
_cell.angle_gamma   90.00
#
_symmetry.space_group_name_H-M   'P 1'
#
loop_
_entity.id
_entity.type
_entity.pdbx_description
1 polymer ?
#
loop_
_entity_poly.entity_id
_entity_poly.type
_entity_poly.pdbx_seq_one_letter_code
_entity_poly.pdbx_strand_id
1 'polypeptide(L)'
;MKRKISLFLVLVCAFWSCAGALADGFLSPGSSEVTAAFAAAGLKYSQLDISNSGDVFRISYAPATSTQLDSIVVTIHVMESSATVLGPSIGDIDASDMLSLYQALESLNGSVSFIRFIYDTTDNYIYSSVEIPYLENADFGEMVERYAYITALVVDQHYSELAALKK
;
A
#
# COMPACT_ATOMS: atom_id res chain seq x y z
N MET A 1 -34.01 -11.63 51.41
CA MET A 1 -32.94 -11.89 50.46
C MET A 1 -33.24 -11.14 49.16
N LYS A 2 -32.57 -10.01 48.93
CA LYS A 2 -32.77 -9.16 47.75
C LYS A 2 -31.70 -9.55 46.71
N ARG A 3 -32.12 -10.17 45.61
CA ARG A 3 -31.24 -10.46 44.46
C ARG A 3 -30.93 -9.15 43.75
N LYS A 4 -29.67 -8.75 43.76
CA LYS A 4 -29.15 -7.68 42.91
C LYS A 4 -28.96 -8.25 41.51
N ILE A 5 -29.81 -7.82 40.57
CA ILE A 5 -29.63 -8.05 39.16
C ILE A 5 -28.58 -7.04 38.71
N SER A 6 -27.38 -7.54 38.46
CA SER A 6 -26.29 -6.75 37.86
C SER A 6 -26.62 -6.58 36.38
N LEU A 7 -27.03 -5.38 36.04
CA LEU A 7 -27.25 -4.99 34.65
C LEU A 7 -25.87 -4.83 34.00
N PHE A 8 -25.42 -5.88 33.29
CA PHE A 8 -24.26 -5.79 32.45
C PHE A 8 -24.67 -4.94 31.25
N LEU A 9 -24.35 -3.65 31.33
CA LEU A 9 -24.48 -2.72 30.21
C LEU A 9 -23.37 -3.12 29.19
N VAL A 10 -23.74 -3.97 28.26
CA VAL A 10 -22.93 -4.23 27.06
C VAL A 10 -22.94 -2.92 26.29
N LEU A 11 -21.88 -2.14 26.48
CA LEU A 11 -21.57 -0.99 25.65
C LEU A 11 -21.20 -1.55 24.25
N VAL A 12 -22.22 -1.82 23.45
CA VAL A 12 -22.03 -2.00 22.02
C VAL A 12 -21.59 -0.64 21.52
N CYS A 13 -20.28 -0.44 21.50
CA CYS A 13 -19.69 0.59 20.68
C CYS A 13 -20.09 0.24 19.25
N ALA A 14 -21.19 0.81 18.80
CA ALA A 14 -21.49 0.95 17.41
C ALA A 14 -20.30 1.74 16.84
N PHE A 15 -19.29 1.00 16.38
CA PHE A 15 -18.39 1.52 15.40
C PHE A 15 -19.27 1.87 14.20
N TRP A 16 -19.74 3.09 14.19
CA TRP A 16 -20.13 3.71 12.95
C TRP A 16 -18.88 3.61 12.07
N SER A 17 -18.87 2.58 11.26
CA SER A 17 -18.12 2.58 10.03
C SER A 17 -18.47 3.91 9.39
N CYS A 18 -17.54 4.86 9.45
CA CYS A 18 -17.44 5.82 8.39
C CYS A 18 -17.04 5.02 7.13
N ALA A 19 -18.01 4.26 6.61
CA ALA A 19 -18.11 4.08 5.19
C ALA A 19 -18.27 5.52 4.72
N GLY A 20 -17.14 6.15 4.38
CA GLY A 20 -17.16 7.43 3.71
C GLY A 20 -18.19 7.27 2.61
N ALA A 21 -19.16 8.15 2.57
CA ALA A 21 -20.11 8.20 1.49
C ALA A 21 -19.27 8.09 0.23
N LEU A 22 -19.37 6.93 -0.44
CA LEU A 22 -18.76 6.72 -1.73
C LEU A 22 -19.39 7.80 -2.58
N ALA A 23 -18.60 8.84 -2.86
CA ALA A 23 -18.99 9.82 -3.86
C ALA A 23 -19.29 9.00 -5.11
N ASP A 24 -20.48 9.18 -5.66
CA ASP A 24 -20.91 8.54 -6.88
C ASP A 24 -19.82 8.71 -7.95
N GLY A 25 -19.15 7.61 -8.30
CA GLY A 25 -18.31 7.53 -9.47
C GLY A 25 -16.83 7.29 -9.21
N PHE A 26 -16.45 6.01 -9.07
CA PHE A 26 -15.08 5.62 -9.38
C PHE A 26 -14.80 5.87 -10.87
N LEU A 27 -13.60 6.34 -11.18
CA LEU A 27 -13.15 6.56 -12.55
C LEU A 27 -12.80 5.24 -13.26
N SER A 28 -12.44 4.21 -12.47
CA SER A 28 -11.95 2.93 -12.98
C SER A 28 -12.87 1.77 -12.57
N PRO A 29 -13.14 0.82 -13.47
CA PRO A 29 -14.06 -0.29 -13.19
C PRO A 29 -13.60 -1.18 -12.03
N GLY A 30 -12.29 -1.38 -11.86
CA GLY A 30 -11.73 -2.19 -10.79
C GLY A 30 -11.75 -1.54 -9.39
N SER A 31 -12.04 -0.25 -9.29
CA SER A 31 -11.97 0.48 -8.01
C SER A 31 -12.99 0.01 -6.99
N SER A 32 -14.18 -0.39 -7.43
CA SER A 32 -15.21 -0.97 -6.56
C SER A 32 -14.79 -2.32 -5.97
N GLU A 33 -14.11 -3.16 -6.75
CA GLU A 33 -13.59 -4.45 -6.30
C GLU A 33 -12.46 -4.24 -5.29
N VAL A 34 -11.55 -3.30 -5.57
CA VAL A 34 -10.43 -2.95 -4.68
C VAL A 34 -10.93 -2.43 -3.33
N THR A 35 -11.90 -1.52 -3.33
CA THR A 35 -12.46 -0.98 -2.08
C THR A 35 -13.27 -2.02 -1.31
N ALA A 36 -13.96 -2.94 -1.99
CA ALA A 36 -14.65 -4.06 -1.35
C ALA A 36 -13.65 -5.02 -0.69
N ALA A 37 -12.52 -5.32 -1.34
CA ALA A 37 -11.46 -6.15 -0.76
C ALA A 37 -10.83 -5.48 0.46
N PHE A 38 -10.55 -4.16 0.43
CA PHE A 38 -10.06 -3.42 1.59
C PHE A 38 -11.04 -3.48 2.76
N ALA A 39 -12.33 -3.31 2.50
CA ALA A 39 -13.36 -3.41 3.52
C ALA A 39 -13.44 -4.82 4.11
N ALA A 40 -13.37 -5.87 3.30
CA ALA A 40 -13.36 -7.25 3.73
C ALA A 40 -12.13 -7.59 4.60
N ALA A 41 -10.96 -7.03 4.26
CA ALA A 41 -9.72 -7.16 5.03
C ALA A 41 -9.68 -6.25 6.28
N GLY A 42 -10.68 -5.40 6.50
CA GLY A 42 -10.71 -4.44 7.60
C GLY A 42 -9.67 -3.33 7.50
N LEU A 43 -9.16 -3.08 6.29
CA LEU A 43 -8.16 -2.06 6.02
C LEU A 43 -8.79 -0.66 5.97
N LYS A 44 -8.12 0.29 6.60
CA LYS A 44 -8.45 1.70 6.47
C LYS A 44 -7.65 2.29 5.33
N TYR A 45 -8.33 2.95 4.43
CA TYR A 45 -7.71 3.64 3.30
C TYR A 45 -8.21 5.07 3.18
N SER A 46 -7.44 5.90 2.49
CA SER A 46 -7.87 7.21 2.01
C SER A 46 -7.88 7.18 0.49
N GLN A 47 -8.93 7.75 -0.10
CA GLN A 47 -8.98 8.03 -1.54
C GLN A 47 -8.47 9.44 -1.78
N LEU A 48 -7.61 9.58 -2.78
CA LEU A 48 -7.10 10.89 -3.21
C LEU A 48 -7.87 11.31 -4.46
N ASP A 49 -8.28 12.57 -4.46
CA ASP A 49 -8.95 13.17 -5.60
C ASP A 49 -7.88 13.57 -6.64
N ILE A 50 -7.55 12.66 -7.53
CA ILE A 50 -6.65 12.93 -8.65
C ILE A 50 -7.45 12.90 -9.94
N SER A 51 -7.66 14.07 -10.51
CA SER A 51 -8.35 14.25 -11.78
C SER A 51 -7.58 13.60 -12.93
N ASN A 52 -8.24 12.81 -13.75
CA ASN A 52 -7.95 12.37 -15.12
C ASN A 52 -7.14 11.07 -15.35
N SER A 53 -6.65 10.32 -14.34
CA SER A 53 -5.84 9.13 -14.62
C SER A 53 -6.24 7.86 -13.86
N GLY A 54 -7.40 7.85 -13.21
CA GLY A 54 -7.86 6.72 -12.41
C GLY A 54 -8.03 7.06 -10.93
N ASP A 55 -8.38 6.07 -10.14
CA ASP A 55 -8.57 6.24 -8.70
C ASP A 55 -7.29 5.94 -7.96
N VAL A 56 -7.00 6.73 -6.93
CA VAL A 56 -5.79 6.55 -6.10
C VAL A 56 -6.19 6.33 -4.65
N PHE A 57 -5.69 5.24 -4.10
CA PHE A 57 -5.91 4.88 -2.71
C PHE A 57 -4.58 4.84 -1.95
N ARG A 58 -4.62 5.15 -0.66
CA ARG A 58 -3.49 4.99 0.26
C ARG A 58 -3.88 4.14 1.45
N ILE A 59 -3.00 3.20 1.79
CA ILE A 59 -3.10 2.35 2.97
C ILE A 59 -1.82 2.52 3.77
N SER A 60 -1.95 2.59 5.10
CA SER A 60 -0.82 2.63 6.02
C SER A 60 -0.71 1.32 6.78
N TYR A 61 0.45 0.68 6.72
CA TYR A 61 0.78 -0.53 7.45
C TYR A 61 1.76 -0.20 8.59
N ALA A 62 1.63 -0.90 9.71
CA ALA A 62 2.63 -0.86 10.76
C ALA A 62 3.83 -1.73 10.34
N PRO A 63 5.09 -1.24 10.48
CA PRO A 63 6.26 -2.07 10.24
C PRO A 63 6.31 -3.21 11.27
N ALA A 64 6.74 -4.40 10.83
CA ALA A 64 6.89 -5.57 11.68
C ALA A 64 8.35 -5.82 12.09
N THR A 65 9.31 -5.40 11.27
CA THR A 65 10.74 -5.66 11.45
C THR A 65 11.56 -4.38 11.58
N SER A 66 11.27 -3.36 10.81
CA SER A 66 12.01 -2.10 10.86
C SER A 66 11.66 -1.27 12.09
N THR A 67 12.69 -0.85 12.82
CA THR A 67 12.56 0.12 13.92
C THR A 67 12.79 1.57 13.45
N GLN A 68 13.05 1.76 12.16
CA GLN A 68 13.35 3.06 11.55
C GLN A 68 12.14 3.68 10.86
N LEU A 69 11.05 2.92 10.75
CA LEU A 69 9.80 3.35 10.14
C LEU A 69 8.69 3.41 11.18
N ASP A 70 7.97 4.52 11.23
CA ASP A 70 6.74 4.64 12.02
C ASP A 70 5.55 3.99 11.31
N SER A 71 5.53 4.06 9.99
CA SER A 71 4.51 3.46 9.14
C SER A 71 5.02 3.27 7.71
N ILE A 72 4.39 2.35 6.98
CA ILE A 72 4.67 2.08 5.58
C ILE A 72 3.41 2.44 4.79
N VAL A 73 3.49 3.53 4.05
CA VAL A 73 2.37 4.00 3.23
C VAL A 73 2.49 3.40 1.84
N VAL A 74 1.50 2.60 1.47
CA VAL A 74 1.37 2.03 0.12
C VAL A 74 0.33 2.84 -0.64
N THR A 75 0.68 3.24 -1.85
CA THR A 75 -0.22 3.97 -2.76
C THR A 75 -0.65 3.04 -3.90
N ILE A 76 -1.92 2.97 -4.17
CA ILE A 76 -2.51 2.13 -5.20
C ILE A 76 -3.18 3.02 -6.24
N HIS A 77 -2.73 2.95 -7.48
CA HIS A 77 -3.36 3.61 -8.62
C HIS A 77 -4.19 2.58 -9.39
N VAL A 78 -5.49 2.73 -9.42
CA VAL A 78 -6.40 1.86 -10.17
C VAL A 78 -6.78 2.59 -11.45
N MET A 79 -6.38 2.01 -12.58
CA MET A 79 -6.63 2.51 -13.93
C MET A 79 -7.65 1.62 -14.64
N GLU A 80 -8.01 1.96 -15.87
CA GLU A 80 -9.00 1.21 -16.65
C GLU A 80 -8.61 -0.26 -16.86
N SER A 81 -7.32 -0.55 -17.06
CA SER A 81 -6.81 -1.88 -17.44
C SER A 81 -5.85 -2.51 -16.41
N SER A 82 -5.51 -1.81 -15.35
CA SER A 82 -4.56 -2.31 -14.35
C SER A 82 -4.65 -1.56 -13.02
N ALA A 83 -4.01 -2.11 -12.00
CA ALA A 83 -3.62 -1.35 -10.82
C ALA A 83 -2.10 -1.36 -10.67
N THR A 84 -1.54 -0.21 -10.31
CA THR A 84 -0.14 -0.10 -9.90
C THR A 84 -0.07 0.09 -8.39
N VAL A 85 0.62 -0.80 -7.71
CA VAL A 85 0.87 -0.73 -6.27
C VAL A 85 2.28 -0.19 -6.05
N LEU A 86 2.38 0.93 -5.36
CA LEU A 86 3.62 1.66 -5.10
C LEU A 86 3.92 1.64 -3.60
N GLY A 87 5.14 1.23 -3.26
CA GLY A 87 5.66 1.41 -1.90
C GLY A 87 6.10 2.85 -1.64
N PRO A 88 6.49 3.16 -0.40
CA PRO A 88 6.96 4.49 -0.03
C PRO A 88 8.20 4.88 -0.83
N SER A 89 8.30 6.16 -1.15
CA SER A 89 9.49 6.74 -1.76
C SER A 89 10.59 6.96 -0.71
N ILE A 90 11.80 6.52 -1.03
CA ILE A 90 12.99 6.68 -0.20
C ILE A 90 13.88 7.70 -0.92
N GLY A 91 13.86 8.92 -0.45
CA GLY A 91 14.58 10.05 -1.06
C GLY A 91 16.01 10.22 -0.53
N ASP A 92 16.68 11.26 -1.04
CA ASP A 92 18.06 11.63 -0.71
C ASP A 92 19.07 10.52 -1.04
N ILE A 93 18.90 9.88 -2.17
CA ILE A 93 19.77 8.79 -2.61
C ILE A 93 21.15 9.32 -2.99
N ASP A 94 22.22 8.61 -2.55
CA ASP A 94 23.58 8.91 -2.99
C ASP A 94 23.81 8.37 -4.42
N ALA A 95 23.65 9.24 -5.38
CA ALA A 95 23.86 8.94 -6.79
C ALA A 95 25.28 9.31 -7.27
N SER A 96 26.24 9.52 -6.37
CA SER A 96 27.62 9.84 -6.74
C SER A 96 28.33 8.66 -7.44
N ASP A 97 27.93 7.43 -7.13
CA ASP A 97 28.35 6.21 -7.83
C ASP A 97 27.11 5.45 -8.34
N MET A 98 26.68 5.81 -9.54
CA MET A 98 25.52 5.20 -10.21
C MET A 98 25.69 3.71 -10.45
N LEU A 99 26.92 3.23 -10.70
CA LEU A 99 27.15 1.81 -10.94
C LEU A 99 26.87 0.99 -9.69
N SER A 100 27.42 1.40 -8.55
CA SER A 100 27.19 0.77 -7.25
C SER A 100 25.71 0.82 -6.85
N LEU A 101 25.04 1.93 -7.12
CA LEU A 101 23.60 2.07 -6.86
C LEU A 101 22.78 1.05 -7.68
N TYR A 102 23.02 0.94 -8.98
CA TYR A 102 22.30 -0.03 -9.81
C TYR A 102 22.63 -1.48 -9.45
N GLN A 103 23.87 -1.80 -9.08
CA GLN A 103 24.23 -3.13 -8.60
C GLN A 103 23.52 -3.49 -7.29
N ALA A 104 23.39 -2.55 -6.37
CA ALA A 104 22.62 -2.75 -5.14
C ALA A 104 21.13 -2.99 -5.41
N LEU A 105 20.52 -2.20 -6.31
CA LEU A 105 19.13 -2.38 -6.71
C LEU A 105 18.91 -3.70 -7.46
N GLU A 106 19.85 -4.12 -8.31
CA GLU A 106 19.79 -5.42 -8.99
C GLU A 106 19.83 -6.57 -7.97
N SER A 107 20.69 -6.48 -6.98
CA SER A 107 20.77 -7.47 -5.88
C SER A 107 19.46 -7.54 -5.09
N LEU A 108 18.88 -6.39 -4.71
CA LEU A 108 17.58 -6.31 -4.05
C LEU A 108 16.47 -6.93 -4.91
N ASN A 109 16.41 -6.54 -6.17
CA ASN A 109 15.43 -7.05 -7.12
C ASN A 109 15.60 -8.55 -7.42
N GLY A 110 16.80 -9.08 -7.28
CA GLY A 110 17.07 -10.51 -7.38
C GLY A 110 16.60 -11.32 -6.16
N SER A 111 16.46 -10.66 -5.01
CA SER A 111 16.01 -11.31 -3.76
C SER A 111 14.50 -11.33 -3.58
N VAL A 112 13.76 -10.52 -4.34
CA VAL A 112 12.30 -10.40 -4.25
C VAL A 112 11.61 -10.86 -5.53
N SER A 113 10.38 -11.38 -5.39
CA SER A 113 9.56 -11.81 -6.52
C SER A 113 8.42 -10.80 -6.73
N PHE A 114 8.11 -10.51 -7.98
CA PHE A 114 6.98 -9.68 -8.44
C PHE A 114 7.09 -8.17 -8.19
N ILE A 115 7.77 -7.73 -7.13
CA ILE A 115 7.99 -6.32 -6.82
C ILE A 115 9.34 -5.90 -7.39
N ARG A 116 9.44 -4.66 -7.84
CA ARG A 116 10.70 -4.07 -8.31
C ARG A 116 10.98 -2.78 -7.56
N PHE A 117 12.22 -2.64 -7.11
CA PHE A 117 12.76 -1.37 -6.65
C PHE A 117 13.31 -0.61 -7.85
N ILE A 118 12.86 0.61 -8.00
CA ILE A 118 13.15 1.47 -9.14
C ILE A 118 13.75 2.78 -8.61
N TYR A 119 14.86 3.22 -9.20
CA TYR A 119 15.41 4.52 -8.92
C TYR A 119 14.90 5.53 -9.95
N ASP A 120 14.22 6.56 -9.44
CA ASP A 120 13.80 7.71 -10.24
C ASP A 120 14.92 8.74 -10.25
N THR A 121 15.52 8.93 -11.44
CA THR A 121 16.63 9.87 -11.64
C THR A 121 16.18 11.32 -11.65
N THR A 122 14.89 11.58 -11.88
CA THR A 122 14.33 12.94 -11.94
C THR A 122 14.22 13.54 -10.56
N ASP A 123 13.63 12.78 -9.64
CA ASP A 123 13.30 13.24 -8.30
C ASP A 123 14.23 12.66 -7.22
N ASN A 124 15.25 11.88 -7.65
CA ASN A 124 16.29 11.31 -6.78
C ASN A 124 15.74 10.48 -5.61
N TYR A 125 14.84 9.56 -5.91
CA TYR A 125 14.32 8.63 -4.91
C TYR A 125 14.21 7.19 -5.46
N ILE A 126 14.17 6.22 -4.54
CA ILE A 126 13.85 4.83 -4.84
C ILE A 126 12.42 4.56 -4.36
N TYR A 127 11.65 3.83 -5.15
CA TYR A 127 10.35 3.32 -4.78
C TYR A 127 10.21 1.86 -5.22
N SER A 128 9.29 1.13 -4.62
CA SER A 128 8.93 -0.20 -5.10
C SER A 128 7.63 -0.14 -5.89
N SER A 129 7.53 -0.99 -6.92
CA SER A 129 6.37 -1.04 -7.81
C SER A 129 6.02 -2.46 -8.21
N VAL A 130 4.73 -2.72 -8.34
CA VAL A 130 4.16 -3.89 -9.00
C VAL A 130 2.93 -3.48 -9.78
N GLU A 131 2.78 -4.00 -10.99
CA GLU A 131 1.61 -3.78 -11.83
C GLU A 131 0.76 -5.06 -11.88
N ILE A 132 -0.54 -4.90 -11.69
CA ILE A 132 -1.54 -5.96 -11.65
C ILE A 132 -2.52 -5.70 -12.79
N PRO A 133 -2.59 -6.53 -13.83
CA PRO A 133 -3.53 -6.33 -14.91
C PRO A 133 -4.98 -6.56 -14.42
N TYR A 134 -5.89 -5.72 -14.86
CA TYR A 134 -7.32 -5.94 -14.66
C TYR A 134 -7.80 -7.02 -15.63
N LEU A 135 -8.27 -8.11 -15.07
CA LEU A 135 -8.84 -9.22 -15.82
C LEU A 135 -10.27 -9.40 -15.34
N GLU A 136 -11.21 -9.25 -16.24
CA GLU A 136 -12.63 -9.52 -15.97
C GLU A 136 -12.80 -10.96 -15.47
N ASN A 137 -13.55 -11.14 -14.39
CA ASN A 137 -13.76 -12.41 -13.69
C ASN A 137 -12.55 -12.99 -12.92
N ALA A 138 -11.50 -12.21 -12.68
CA ALA A 138 -10.47 -12.54 -11.71
C ALA A 138 -10.78 -11.83 -10.37
N ASP A 139 -10.22 -12.35 -9.28
CA ASP A 139 -10.30 -11.71 -7.95
C ASP A 139 -9.37 -10.50 -7.87
N PHE A 140 -9.62 -9.51 -8.77
CA PHE A 140 -8.73 -8.36 -8.94
C PHE A 140 -8.56 -7.57 -7.65
N GLY A 141 -9.65 -7.29 -6.92
CA GLY A 141 -9.60 -6.58 -5.66
C GLY A 141 -8.75 -7.29 -4.62
N GLU A 142 -8.90 -8.61 -4.47
CA GLU A 142 -8.09 -9.43 -3.54
C GLU A 142 -6.62 -9.48 -3.96
N MET A 143 -6.34 -9.53 -5.27
CA MET A 143 -4.96 -9.46 -5.76
C MET A 143 -4.31 -8.12 -5.40
N VAL A 144 -5.01 -7.01 -5.62
CA VAL A 144 -4.51 -5.67 -5.29
C VAL A 144 -4.27 -5.54 -3.78
N GLU A 145 -5.21 -5.98 -2.95
CA GLU A 145 -5.06 -5.99 -1.49
C GLU A 145 -3.82 -6.81 -1.06
N ARG A 146 -3.69 -8.02 -1.56
CA ARG A 146 -2.57 -8.91 -1.25
C ARG A 146 -1.23 -8.29 -1.66
N TYR A 147 -1.14 -7.72 -2.86
CA TYR A 147 0.10 -7.09 -3.32
C TYR A 147 0.40 -5.78 -2.57
N ALA A 148 -0.59 -5.05 -2.10
CA ALA A 148 -0.37 -3.91 -1.22
C ALA A 148 0.27 -4.35 0.11
N TYR A 149 -0.22 -5.44 0.71
CA TYR A 149 0.38 -6.01 1.92
C TYR A 149 1.80 -6.55 1.67
N ILE A 150 2.01 -7.32 0.57
CA ILE A 150 3.34 -7.85 0.22
C ILE A 150 4.33 -6.71 -0.05
N THR A 151 3.90 -5.63 -0.71
CA THR A 151 4.74 -4.45 -0.95
C THR A 151 5.19 -3.82 0.38
N ALA A 152 4.27 -3.65 1.33
CA ALA A 152 4.62 -3.15 2.65
C ALA A 152 5.62 -4.06 3.37
N LEU A 153 5.40 -5.38 3.34
CA LEU A 153 6.27 -6.37 3.98
C LEU A 153 7.67 -6.38 3.37
N VAL A 154 7.78 -6.35 2.05
CA VAL A 154 9.08 -6.33 1.34
C VAL A 154 9.86 -5.05 1.64
N VAL A 155 9.20 -3.90 1.65
CA VAL A 155 9.84 -2.65 2.03
C VAL A 155 10.31 -2.68 3.48
N ASP A 156 9.50 -3.22 4.40
CA ASP A 156 9.87 -3.37 5.80
C ASP A 156 11.13 -4.25 5.99
N GLN A 157 11.17 -5.39 5.29
CA GLN A 157 12.29 -6.33 5.37
C GLN A 157 13.60 -5.77 4.81
N HIS A 158 13.52 -4.98 3.75
CA HIS A 158 14.70 -4.44 3.05
C HIS A 158 14.99 -2.97 3.38
N TYR A 159 14.27 -2.38 4.36
CA TYR A 159 14.40 -0.95 4.62
C TYR A 159 15.83 -0.56 5.04
N SER A 160 16.52 -1.37 5.82
CA SER A 160 17.89 -1.08 6.23
C SER A 160 18.87 -1.02 5.04
N GLU A 161 18.67 -1.90 4.05
CA GLU A 161 19.47 -1.93 2.82
C GLU A 161 19.17 -0.70 1.96
N LEU A 162 17.89 -0.36 1.82
CA LEU A 162 17.45 0.82 1.10
C LEU A 162 17.91 2.12 1.76
N ALA A 163 17.86 2.19 3.08
CA ALA A 163 18.31 3.34 3.84
C ALA A 163 19.84 3.55 3.76
N ALA A 164 20.61 2.47 3.55
CA ALA A 164 22.05 2.56 3.36
C ALA A 164 22.45 3.21 2.02
N LEU A 165 21.52 3.37 1.08
CA LEU A 165 21.72 4.04 -0.21
C LEU A 165 21.49 5.56 -0.13
N LYS A 166 21.10 6.08 1.02
CA LYS A 166 20.93 7.51 1.26
C LYS A 166 22.28 8.20 1.51
N LYS A 167 22.31 9.51 1.25
CA LYS A 167 23.45 10.41 1.58
C LYS A 167 23.65 10.54 3.08
#